data_dfa64db07c7cb761f978b29849651186
#
_entry.id   dfa64db07c7cb761f978b29849651186
#
_cell.length_a   1.000
_cell.length_b   1.000
_cell.length_c   1.000
_cell.angle_alpha   90.00
_cell.angle_beta   90.00
_cell.angle_gamma   90.00
#
_symmetry.space_group_name_H-M   'P 1'
#
loop_
_entity.id
_entity.type
_entity.pdbx_description
1 polymer ?
#
loop_
_entity_poly.entity_id
_entity_poly.type
_entity_poly.pdbx_seq_one_letter_code
_entity_poly.pdbx_strand_id
1 'polypeptide(L)'
;MEAADWASLSDEQLLEHRISTLGLQLEGTTLEPLIKQLYDELSAKGQLFHPPCHIGDEWFVPVGIPAIFVPFFLVHDRLRALERTMMLEVEGGTKEWFMKLIRHEAAHAYNYAYHIPRKKRWRQVFGRTSRAETPDSYRPRPFSRSYVVNLDDWYAQSHPDEDFAETFAVWLTPGLDWRTRYAGWKALQKLEYVDELMRSLAGQLPVQMPGYRLAEYNCLNIKLKTYYARKRKLYADTYPDFYDTDLRQLFAAPAGLKAGSYLRLRRRRLLNAVCLWTNEKKYRVNELLTRLIERCDHLGLHVHDDDPQQDFRVSAFITTLVMNYLFTGKFKRTK
;
A
#
# COMPACT_ATOMS: atom_id res chain seq x y z
N MET A 1 6.57 36.52 6.36
CA MET A 1 5.55 35.80 7.15
C MET A 1 6.26 34.53 7.63
N GLU A 2 6.59 34.47 8.92
CA GLU A 2 7.16 33.25 9.51
C GLU A 2 6.20 32.10 9.22
N ALA A 3 6.75 30.98 8.74
CA ALA A 3 5.97 29.77 8.58
C ALA A 3 5.44 29.42 9.97
N ALA A 4 4.10 29.53 10.14
CA ALA A 4 3.47 29.15 11.39
C ALA A 4 3.98 27.73 11.73
N ASP A 5 4.38 27.53 12.98
CA ASP A 5 4.85 26.23 13.48
C ASP A 5 3.67 25.25 13.51
N TRP A 6 3.26 24.79 12.31
CA TRP A 6 2.15 23.87 12.12
C TRP A 6 2.41 22.53 12.84
N ALA A 7 3.66 22.23 13.18
CA ALA A 7 4.02 21.01 13.87
C ALA A 7 3.52 20.97 15.32
N SER A 8 3.27 22.14 15.92
CA SER A 8 2.75 22.27 17.28
C SER A 8 1.21 22.28 17.34
N LEU A 9 0.49 22.35 16.21
CA LEU A 9 -0.96 22.40 16.16
C LEU A 9 -1.62 21.10 16.58
N SER A 10 -2.86 21.19 17.13
CA SER A 10 -3.70 19.98 17.34
C SER A 10 -4.05 19.32 15.99
N ASP A 11 -4.52 18.05 16.04
CA ASP A 11 -4.94 17.35 14.82
C ASP A 11 -6.07 18.11 14.10
N GLU A 12 -7.04 18.65 14.85
CA GLU A 12 -8.18 19.40 14.30
C GLU A 12 -7.70 20.68 13.59
N GLN A 13 -6.79 21.41 14.21
CA GLN A 13 -6.22 22.63 13.63
C GLN A 13 -5.40 22.31 12.38
N LEU A 14 -4.53 21.30 12.46
CA LEU A 14 -3.68 20.90 11.35
C LEU A 14 -4.50 20.43 10.14
N LEU A 15 -5.61 19.74 10.36
CA LEU A 15 -6.52 19.27 9.31
C LEU A 15 -7.14 20.40 8.45
N GLU A 16 -7.20 21.62 8.96
CA GLU A 16 -7.72 22.78 8.20
C GLU A 16 -6.65 23.42 7.30
N HIS A 17 -5.37 23.06 7.44
CA HIS A 17 -4.29 23.56 6.56
C HIS A 17 -4.31 22.86 5.20
N ARG A 18 -3.87 23.60 4.16
CA ARG A 18 -3.56 23.00 2.85
C ARG A 18 -2.18 22.37 2.90
N ILE A 19 -2.01 21.21 2.28
CA ILE A 19 -0.72 20.51 2.24
C ILE A 19 0.34 21.43 1.61
N SER A 20 0.00 22.14 0.54
CA SER A 20 0.90 23.10 -0.14
C SER A 20 1.39 24.25 0.73
N THR A 21 0.69 24.60 1.82
CA THR A 21 1.08 25.71 2.71
C THR A 21 2.01 25.27 3.85
N LEU A 22 2.33 23.97 3.96
CA LEU A 22 3.19 23.46 5.03
C LEU A 22 4.69 23.66 4.74
N GLY A 23 5.05 24.14 3.55
CA GLY A 23 6.45 24.41 3.20
C GLY A 23 7.33 23.15 3.20
N LEU A 24 6.76 22.01 2.82
CA LEU A 24 7.46 20.72 2.85
C LEU A 24 8.55 20.66 1.79
N GLN A 25 9.67 20.04 2.14
CA GLN A 25 10.79 19.75 1.23
C GLN A 25 11.37 18.38 1.59
N LEU A 26 12.03 17.71 0.64
CA LEU A 26 12.68 16.41 0.88
C LEU A 26 14.08 16.58 1.50
N GLU A 27 14.76 17.66 1.12
CA GLU A 27 16.09 17.99 1.59
C GLU A 27 16.10 18.23 3.10
N GLY A 28 17.11 17.73 3.78
CA GLY A 28 17.26 17.83 5.25
C GLY A 28 16.32 16.91 6.05
N THR A 29 15.53 16.07 5.39
CA THR A 29 14.63 15.13 6.07
C THR A 29 15.24 13.73 6.23
N THR A 30 14.57 12.89 7.01
CA THR A 30 14.95 11.47 7.15
C THR A 30 14.78 10.67 5.86
N LEU A 31 14.12 11.21 4.84
CA LEU A 31 13.91 10.58 3.53
C LEU A 31 15.10 10.80 2.58
N GLU A 32 15.82 11.91 2.72
CA GLU A 32 16.95 12.23 1.85
C GLU A 32 18.01 11.12 1.82
N PRO A 33 18.50 10.57 2.97
CA PRO A 33 19.46 9.47 2.95
C PRO A 33 18.86 8.17 2.36
N LEU A 34 17.55 7.95 2.41
CA LEU A 34 16.90 6.79 1.82
C LEU A 34 16.79 6.93 0.29
N ILE A 35 16.50 8.13 -0.20
CA ILE A 35 16.52 8.46 -1.64
C ILE A 35 17.95 8.31 -2.17
N LYS A 36 18.94 8.82 -1.42
CA LYS A 36 20.34 8.62 -1.79
C LYS A 36 20.72 7.15 -1.83
N GLN A 37 20.24 6.34 -0.89
CA GLN A 37 20.46 4.89 -0.90
C GLN A 37 19.93 4.25 -2.20
N LEU A 38 18.73 4.64 -2.68
CA LEU A 38 18.22 4.17 -3.97
C LEU A 38 19.18 4.51 -5.12
N TYR A 39 19.71 5.75 -5.14
CA TYR A 39 20.64 6.19 -6.20
C TYR A 39 21.97 5.43 -6.13
N ASP A 40 22.49 5.17 -4.93
CA ASP A 40 23.69 4.38 -4.73
C ASP A 40 23.47 2.91 -5.21
N GLU A 41 22.29 2.33 -4.94
CA GLU A 41 21.92 0.99 -5.42
C GLU A 41 21.83 0.92 -6.96
N LEU A 42 21.24 1.91 -7.60
CA LEU A 42 21.16 2.03 -9.06
C LEU A 42 22.57 2.19 -9.65
N SER A 43 23.38 3.07 -9.08
CA SER A 43 24.77 3.31 -9.51
C SER A 43 25.62 2.04 -9.38
N ALA A 44 25.46 1.26 -8.31
CA ALA A 44 26.15 -0.02 -8.11
C ALA A 44 25.79 -1.06 -9.20
N LYS A 45 24.64 -0.90 -9.86
CA LYS A 45 24.21 -1.70 -11.03
C LYS A 45 24.60 -1.05 -12.38
N GLY A 46 25.40 0.03 -12.37
CA GLY A 46 25.84 0.75 -13.55
C GLY A 46 24.77 1.64 -14.20
N GLN A 47 23.67 1.92 -13.49
CA GLN A 47 22.61 2.76 -14.02
C GLN A 47 22.96 4.24 -13.87
N LEU A 48 22.87 5.01 -14.97
CA LEU A 48 23.13 6.45 -14.96
C LEU A 48 21.89 7.28 -14.63
N PHE A 49 20.69 6.72 -14.82
CA PHE A 49 19.44 7.42 -14.54
C PHE A 49 19.05 7.26 -13.07
N HIS A 50 18.99 8.39 -12.37
CA HIS A 50 18.48 8.52 -11.03
C HIS A 50 17.15 9.27 -11.10
N PRO A 51 15.98 8.59 -10.94
CA PRO A 51 14.70 9.25 -11.04
C PRO A 51 14.58 10.38 -10.00
N PRO A 52 14.28 11.63 -10.39
CA PRO A 52 14.07 12.69 -9.43
C PRO A 52 12.85 12.38 -8.55
N CYS A 53 12.98 12.70 -7.26
CA CYS A 53 11.92 12.51 -6.28
C CYS A 53 11.25 13.83 -5.93
N HIS A 54 9.93 13.83 -5.83
CA HIS A 54 9.10 14.98 -5.48
C HIS A 54 8.10 14.58 -4.39
N ILE A 55 7.55 15.57 -3.69
CA ILE A 55 6.49 15.33 -2.72
C ILE A 55 5.15 15.26 -3.43
N GLY A 56 4.39 14.19 -3.16
CA GLY A 56 3.04 13.95 -3.67
C GLY A 56 2.04 13.71 -2.54
N ASP A 57 0.81 13.44 -2.93
CA ASP A 57 -0.25 13.01 -2.01
C ASP A 57 -0.19 11.50 -1.73
N GLU A 58 0.31 10.71 -2.66
CA GLU A 58 0.50 9.26 -2.55
C GLU A 58 1.83 8.85 -3.20
N TRP A 59 2.14 7.54 -3.17
CA TRP A 59 3.19 6.94 -3.98
C TRP A 59 2.73 6.81 -5.42
N PHE A 60 3.42 7.42 -6.37
CA PHE A 60 3.15 7.23 -7.80
C PHE A 60 4.25 7.80 -8.68
N VAL A 61 4.26 7.33 -9.93
CA VAL A 61 5.01 7.92 -11.03
C VAL A 61 3.99 8.42 -12.06
N PRO A 62 3.95 9.72 -12.36
CA PRO A 62 2.97 10.27 -13.29
C PRO A 62 3.11 9.64 -14.69
N VAL A 63 1.99 9.39 -15.34
CA VAL A 63 1.97 8.76 -16.67
C VAL A 63 2.84 9.53 -17.67
N GLY A 64 3.84 8.85 -18.21
CA GLY A 64 4.76 9.41 -19.18
C GLY A 64 5.81 10.37 -18.60
N ILE A 65 5.95 10.48 -17.29
CA ILE A 65 6.95 11.35 -16.64
C ILE A 65 7.84 10.50 -15.73
N PRO A 66 9.14 10.34 -16.02
CA PRO A 66 10.05 9.51 -15.25
C PRO A 66 10.51 10.20 -13.94
N ALA A 67 9.59 10.47 -13.03
CA ALA A 67 9.84 11.07 -11.72
C ALA A 67 8.99 10.38 -10.66
N ILE A 68 9.52 10.20 -9.46
CA ILE A 68 8.86 9.52 -8.34
C ILE A 68 8.20 10.57 -7.44
N PHE A 69 6.95 10.35 -7.06
CA PHE A 69 6.29 11.12 -6.04
C PHE A 69 6.20 10.32 -4.74
N VAL A 70 6.67 10.95 -3.66
CA VAL A 70 6.72 10.39 -2.31
C VAL A 70 5.65 11.06 -1.46
N PRO A 71 4.83 10.32 -0.71
CA PRO A 71 3.74 10.90 0.07
C PRO A 71 4.21 11.96 1.07
N PHE A 72 3.53 13.10 1.09
CA PHE A 72 3.83 14.24 1.95
C PHE A 72 3.89 13.87 3.44
N PHE A 73 3.07 12.91 3.88
CA PHE A 73 3.01 12.51 5.28
C PHE A 73 4.28 11.80 5.77
N LEU A 74 5.15 11.34 4.87
CA LEU A 74 6.44 10.73 5.24
C LEU A 74 7.51 11.76 5.56
N VAL A 75 7.33 13.02 5.14
CA VAL A 75 8.35 14.07 5.20
C VAL A 75 8.64 14.53 6.63
N HIS A 76 7.65 14.47 7.53
CA HIS A 76 7.78 14.97 8.88
C HIS A 76 7.09 14.07 9.92
N ASP A 77 7.66 13.92 11.11
CA ASP A 77 7.12 13.05 12.17
C ASP A 77 5.70 13.41 12.60
N ARG A 78 5.38 14.72 12.65
CA ARG A 78 4.03 15.21 12.98
C ARG A 78 3.00 14.76 11.95
N LEU A 79 3.36 14.75 10.66
CA LEU A 79 2.49 14.28 9.59
C LEU A 79 2.36 12.75 9.59
N ARG A 80 3.45 12.03 9.90
CA ARG A 80 3.40 10.57 10.11
C ARG A 80 2.49 10.19 11.28
N ALA A 81 2.52 10.98 12.37
CA ALA A 81 1.63 10.78 13.51
C ALA A 81 0.16 11.01 13.11
N LEU A 82 -0.13 12.08 12.36
CA LEU A 82 -1.47 12.37 11.86
C LEU A 82 -1.95 11.25 10.93
N GLU A 83 -1.14 10.80 9.96
CA GLU A 83 -1.46 9.67 9.06
C GLU A 83 -1.83 8.42 9.86
N ARG A 84 -1.03 8.09 10.90
CA ARG A 84 -1.30 6.96 11.78
C ARG A 84 -2.62 7.09 12.54
N THR A 85 -2.96 8.29 12.97
CA THR A 85 -4.25 8.58 13.63
C THR A 85 -5.41 8.45 12.63
N MET A 86 -5.25 8.97 11.42
CA MET A 86 -6.30 9.05 10.41
C MET A 86 -6.53 7.73 9.68
N MET A 87 -5.46 6.95 9.42
CA MET A 87 -5.49 5.75 8.57
C MET A 87 -5.06 4.48 9.31
N LEU A 88 -4.65 4.57 10.61
CA LEU A 88 -4.16 3.49 11.47
C LEU A 88 -2.84 2.86 11.02
N GLU A 89 -2.32 3.27 9.90
CA GLU A 89 -1.10 2.80 9.25
C GLU A 89 -0.40 3.95 8.54
N VAL A 90 0.91 3.82 8.35
CA VAL A 90 1.71 4.79 7.58
C VAL A 90 2.46 4.01 6.51
N GLU A 91 1.98 4.07 5.28
CA GLU A 91 2.59 3.37 4.15
C GLU A 91 3.99 3.92 3.87
N GLY A 92 4.99 3.01 3.89
CA GLY A 92 6.40 3.44 3.82
C GLY A 92 6.95 4.03 5.11
N GLY A 93 6.24 3.91 6.25
CA GLY A 93 6.62 4.50 7.53
C GLY A 93 7.85 3.87 8.21
N THR A 94 8.33 2.71 7.75
CA THR A 94 9.63 2.13 8.16
C THR A 94 10.62 2.19 7.03
N LYS A 95 11.92 2.16 7.35
CA LYS A 95 13.00 2.15 6.35
C LYS A 95 12.84 1.00 5.35
N GLU A 96 12.56 -0.20 5.85
CA GLU A 96 12.42 -1.40 5.03
C GLU A 96 11.26 -1.27 4.05
N TRP A 97 10.12 -0.79 4.52
CA TRP A 97 8.94 -0.60 3.70
C TRP A 97 9.12 0.54 2.69
N PHE A 98 9.69 1.67 3.13
CA PHE A 98 10.05 2.78 2.24
C PHE A 98 10.93 2.31 1.09
N MET A 99 12.00 1.54 1.40
CA MET A 99 12.92 1.05 0.37
C MET A 99 12.27 0.06 -0.60
N LYS A 100 11.30 -0.74 -0.16
CA LYS A 100 10.52 -1.59 -1.07
C LYS A 100 9.69 -0.75 -2.04
N LEU A 101 8.99 0.26 -1.54
CA LEU A 101 8.14 1.15 -2.32
C LEU A 101 8.97 2.00 -3.28
N ILE A 102 10.02 2.66 -2.82
CA ILE A 102 10.78 3.55 -3.70
C ILE A 102 11.53 2.79 -4.81
N ARG A 103 11.95 1.53 -4.58
CA ARG A 103 12.50 0.68 -5.65
C ARG A 103 11.43 0.29 -6.67
N HIS A 104 10.21 0.04 -6.20
CA HIS A 104 9.04 -0.24 -7.04
C HIS A 104 8.72 0.98 -7.93
N GLU A 105 8.61 2.18 -7.34
CA GLU A 105 8.37 3.41 -8.10
C GLU A 105 9.52 3.72 -9.08
N ALA A 106 10.75 3.40 -8.71
CA ALA A 106 11.88 3.55 -9.63
C ALA A 106 11.70 2.73 -10.91
N ALA A 107 11.11 1.53 -10.84
CA ALA A 107 10.82 0.74 -12.03
C ALA A 107 9.81 1.42 -12.97
N HIS A 108 8.75 2.03 -12.42
CA HIS A 108 7.80 2.81 -13.23
C HIS A 108 8.50 4.01 -13.89
N ALA A 109 9.37 4.71 -13.17
CA ALA A 109 10.17 5.78 -13.75
C ALA A 109 11.08 5.28 -14.88
N TYR A 110 11.72 4.11 -14.72
CA TYR A 110 12.51 3.45 -15.77
C TYR A 110 11.67 3.04 -16.98
N ASN A 111 10.43 2.55 -16.78
CA ASN A 111 9.50 2.26 -17.86
C ASN A 111 9.31 3.46 -18.79
N TYR A 112 9.15 4.66 -18.22
CA TYR A 112 9.00 5.88 -19.00
C TYR A 112 10.33 6.40 -19.54
N ALA A 113 11.39 6.42 -18.73
CA ALA A 113 12.70 6.92 -19.12
C ALA A 113 13.28 6.20 -20.34
N TYR A 114 13.07 4.89 -20.46
CA TYR A 114 13.65 4.05 -21.51
C TYR A 114 12.61 3.39 -22.42
N HIS A 115 11.33 3.78 -22.32
CA HIS A 115 10.23 3.19 -23.10
C HIS A 115 10.19 1.67 -23.05
N ILE A 116 10.47 1.09 -21.87
CA ILE A 116 10.66 -0.35 -21.67
C ILE A 116 9.46 -1.18 -22.14
N PRO A 117 8.17 -0.81 -21.84
CA PRO A 117 7.01 -1.59 -22.27
C PRO A 117 6.80 -1.68 -23.78
N ARG A 118 7.50 -0.83 -24.58
CA ARG A 118 7.50 -0.92 -26.04
C ARG A 118 8.34 -2.07 -26.58
N LYS A 119 9.23 -2.64 -25.78
CA LYS A 119 10.09 -3.76 -26.18
C LYS A 119 9.27 -5.06 -26.34
N LYS A 120 9.46 -5.77 -27.48
CA LYS A 120 8.72 -7.00 -27.78
C LYS A 120 8.89 -8.06 -26.71
N ARG A 121 10.14 -8.26 -26.23
CA ARG A 121 10.46 -9.28 -25.21
C ARG A 121 9.83 -8.96 -23.84
N TRP A 122 9.76 -7.68 -23.46
CA TRP A 122 9.07 -7.25 -22.24
C TRP A 122 7.60 -7.69 -22.26
N ARG A 123 6.90 -7.44 -23.37
CA ARG A 123 5.49 -7.84 -23.55
C ARG A 123 5.29 -9.35 -23.59
N GLN A 124 6.30 -10.11 -23.99
CA GLN A 124 6.26 -11.57 -23.92
C GLN A 124 6.41 -12.09 -22.49
N VAL A 125 7.20 -11.41 -21.67
CA VAL A 125 7.50 -11.81 -20.28
C VAL A 125 6.42 -11.38 -19.31
N PHE A 126 5.97 -10.11 -19.38
CA PHE A 126 5.03 -9.52 -18.43
C PHE A 126 3.60 -9.42 -18.97
N GLY A 127 3.42 -9.32 -20.26
CA GLY A 127 2.12 -9.13 -20.88
C GLY A 127 1.96 -7.77 -21.55
N ARG A 128 0.74 -7.46 -22.00
CA ARG A 128 0.41 -6.18 -22.64
C ARG A 128 -0.10 -5.18 -21.61
N THR A 129 0.39 -3.96 -21.64
CA THR A 129 -0.04 -2.83 -20.78
C THR A 129 -1.41 -2.27 -21.17
N SER A 130 -2.00 -2.72 -22.28
CA SER A 130 -3.36 -2.30 -22.70
C SER A 130 -4.49 -2.92 -21.88
N ARG A 131 -4.17 -3.79 -20.93
CA ARG A 131 -5.13 -4.28 -19.95
C ARG A 131 -5.50 -3.13 -19.03
N ALA A 132 -6.80 -2.93 -18.76
CA ALA A 132 -7.20 -1.93 -17.77
C ALA A 132 -6.61 -2.26 -16.40
N GLU A 133 -5.97 -1.29 -15.80
CA GLU A 133 -5.48 -1.40 -14.44
C GLU A 133 -6.69 -1.39 -13.49
N THR A 134 -6.79 -2.40 -12.64
CA THR A 134 -7.86 -2.52 -11.65
C THR A 134 -7.24 -2.85 -10.29
N PRO A 135 -6.51 -1.89 -9.69
CA PRO A 135 -5.72 -2.15 -8.49
C PRO A 135 -6.58 -2.64 -7.32
N ASP A 136 -7.80 -2.15 -7.20
CA ASP A 136 -8.71 -2.50 -6.09
C ASP A 136 -9.58 -3.74 -6.36
N SER A 137 -9.55 -4.32 -7.55
CA SER A 137 -10.44 -5.43 -7.93
C SER A 137 -9.74 -6.64 -8.55
N TYR A 138 -8.40 -6.67 -8.55
CA TYR A 138 -7.69 -7.85 -9.02
C TYR A 138 -7.87 -9.02 -8.05
N ARG A 139 -7.90 -10.24 -8.60
CA ARG A 139 -8.05 -11.48 -7.82
C ARG A 139 -6.72 -12.22 -7.80
N PRO A 140 -5.89 -12.01 -6.79
CA PRO A 140 -4.60 -12.68 -6.71
C PRO A 140 -4.78 -14.18 -6.52
N ARG A 141 -3.84 -14.95 -7.03
CA ARG A 141 -3.67 -16.37 -6.71
C ARG A 141 -2.59 -16.46 -5.63
N PRO A 142 -2.96 -16.66 -4.36
CA PRO A 142 -1.99 -16.73 -3.28
C PRO A 142 -0.93 -17.80 -3.55
N PHE A 143 0.30 -17.53 -3.11
CA PHE A 143 1.44 -18.46 -3.25
C PHE A 143 1.80 -18.83 -4.70
N SER A 144 1.35 -18.05 -5.69
CA SER A 144 1.71 -18.27 -7.09
C SER A 144 3.20 -18.08 -7.29
N ARG A 145 3.89 -19.14 -7.77
CA ARG A 145 5.33 -19.09 -8.10
C ARG A 145 5.62 -18.42 -9.45
N SER A 146 4.61 -17.86 -10.11
CA SER A 146 4.78 -17.14 -11.37
C SER A 146 5.14 -15.67 -11.16
N TYR A 147 5.10 -15.18 -9.92
CA TYR A 147 5.34 -13.80 -9.54
C TYR A 147 6.33 -13.73 -8.37
N VAL A 148 7.05 -12.62 -8.30
CA VAL A 148 7.88 -12.30 -7.13
C VAL A 148 7.02 -11.83 -5.98
N VAL A 149 7.59 -11.75 -4.78
CA VAL A 149 6.97 -11.18 -3.58
C VAL A 149 7.89 -10.07 -3.07
N ASN A 150 7.49 -8.81 -3.26
CA ASN A 150 8.17 -7.62 -2.74
C ASN A 150 7.21 -6.84 -1.84
N LEU A 151 6.12 -6.31 -2.37
CA LEU A 151 5.01 -5.74 -1.61
C LEU A 151 4.02 -6.82 -1.20
N ASP A 152 3.15 -6.46 -0.26
CA ASP A 152 2.10 -7.33 0.24
C ASP A 152 0.97 -7.53 -0.81
N ASP A 153 -0.04 -8.33 -0.48
CA ASP A 153 -1.25 -8.58 -1.30
C ASP A 153 -1.01 -9.16 -2.70
N TRP A 154 0.18 -9.76 -2.94
CA TRP A 154 0.51 -10.34 -4.24
C TRP A 154 0.44 -9.31 -5.37
N TYR A 155 0.82 -8.08 -5.07
CA TYR A 155 0.62 -6.89 -5.91
C TYR A 155 1.16 -7.04 -7.34
N ALA A 156 2.23 -7.82 -7.53
CA ALA A 156 2.74 -8.20 -8.85
C ALA A 156 1.69 -8.85 -9.78
N GLN A 157 0.55 -9.32 -9.26
CA GLN A 157 -0.49 -9.95 -10.07
C GLN A 157 -1.56 -8.96 -10.56
N SER A 158 -1.55 -7.74 -10.11
CA SER A 158 -2.57 -6.73 -10.42
C SER A 158 -2.50 -6.29 -11.89
N HIS A 159 -1.30 -5.97 -12.38
CA HIS A 159 -1.07 -5.47 -13.73
C HIS A 159 0.33 -5.87 -14.25
N PRO A 160 0.55 -5.98 -15.58
CA PRO A 160 1.90 -6.22 -16.16
C PRO A 160 2.96 -5.20 -15.74
N ASP A 161 2.61 -3.93 -15.59
CA ASP A 161 3.55 -2.89 -15.14
C ASP A 161 3.93 -3.08 -13.67
N GLU A 162 2.97 -3.51 -12.82
CA GLU A 162 3.19 -3.84 -11.43
C GLU A 162 4.07 -5.11 -11.27
N ASP A 163 3.83 -6.11 -12.11
CA ASP A 163 4.67 -7.31 -12.17
C ASP A 163 6.14 -6.97 -12.51
N PHE A 164 6.34 -6.06 -13.46
CA PHE A 164 7.68 -5.55 -13.75
C PHE A 164 8.26 -4.76 -12.59
N ALA A 165 7.49 -3.84 -11.99
CA ALA A 165 7.94 -3.00 -10.90
C ALA A 165 8.34 -3.80 -9.66
N GLU A 166 7.53 -4.79 -9.28
CA GLU A 166 7.83 -5.73 -8.21
C GLU A 166 9.08 -6.57 -8.51
N THR A 167 9.21 -7.06 -9.76
CA THR A 167 10.37 -7.83 -10.19
C THR A 167 11.65 -6.99 -10.17
N PHE A 168 11.58 -5.75 -10.62
CA PHE A 168 12.69 -4.79 -10.57
C PHE A 168 13.11 -4.48 -9.13
N ALA A 169 12.14 -4.26 -8.23
CA ALA A 169 12.43 -3.97 -6.82
C ALA A 169 13.18 -5.13 -6.15
N VAL A 170 12.77 -6.37 -6.42
CA VAL A 170 13.49 -7.58 -5.94
C VAL A 170 14.90 -7.65 -6.55
N TRP A 171 15.05 -7.41 -7.85
CA TRP A 171 16.34 -7.43 -8.55
C TRP A 171 17.31 -6.37 -8.00
N LEU A 172 16.80 -5.18 -7.67
CA LEU A 172 17.62 -4.06 -7.19
C LEU A 172 18.03 -4.22 -5.72
N THR A 173 17.30 -5.03 -4.92
CA THR A 173 17.53 -5.17 -3.47
C THR A 173 18.96 -5.65 -3.18
N PRO A 174 19.78 -4.87 -2.45
CA PRO A 174 21.16 -5.21 -2.15
C PRO A 174 21.27 -6.50 -1.33
N GLY A 175 22.28 -7.31 -1.62
CA GLY A 175 22.59 -8.53 -0.86
C GLY A 175 21.57 -9.67 -1.02
N LEU A 176 20.49 -9.46 -1.78
CA LEU A 176 19.50 -10.51 -2.03
C LEU A 176 19.99 -11.43 -3.14
N ASP A 177 20.31 -12.69 -2.78
CA ASP A 177 20.50 -13.74 -3.78
C ASP A 177 19.14 -14.22 -4.30
N TRP A 178 18.57 -13.41 -5.21
CA TRP A 178 17.28 -13.72 -5.80
C TRP A 178 17.31 -14.99 -6.69
N ARG A 179 18.48 -15.39 -7.22
CA ARG A 179 18.61 -16.63 -7.99
C ARG A 179 18.33 -17.85 -7.12
N THR A 180 18.93 -17.91 -5.96
CA THR A 180 18.69 -18.98 -5.00
C THR A 180 17.27 -18.88 -4.42
N ARG A 181 16.83 -17.69 -4.04
CA ARG A 181 15.50 -17.48 -3.43
C ARG A 181 14.35 -17.90 -4.34
N TYR A 182 14.46 -17.65 -5.64
CA TYR A 182 13.42 -17.97 -6.62
C TYR A 182 13.74 -19.19 -7.48
N ALA A 183 14.70 -20.05 -7.04
CA ALA A 183 15.03 -21.30 -7.72
C ALA A 183 13.76 -22.19 -7.87
N GLY A 184 13.53 -22.66 -9.09
CA GLY A 184 12.33 -23.46 -9.42
C GLY A 184 11.01 -22.68 -9.54
N TRP A 185 11.02 -21.35 -9.40
CA TRP A 185 9.85 -20.52 -9.65
C TRP A 185 9.85 -20.01 -11.10
N LYS A 186 8.65 -19.87 -11.70
CA LYS A 186 8.52 -19.18 -13.00
C LYS A 186 8.96 -17.72 -12.92
N ALA A 187 8.79 -17.07 -11.76
CA ALA A 187 9.26 -15.72 -11.50
C ALA A 187 10.76 -15.53 -11.73
N LEU A 188 11.58 -16.59 -11.61
CA LEU A 188 13.02 -16.53 -11.89
C LEU A 188 13.30 -16.06 -13.32
N GLN A 189 12.53 -16.52 -14.32
CA GLN A 189 12.70 -16.11 -15.71
C GLN A 189 12.46 -14.59 -15.91
N LYS A 190 11.56 -14.01 -15.10
CA LYS A 190 11.31 -12.56 -15.11
C LYS A 190 12.48 -11.79 -14.50
N LEU A 191 13.02 -12.29 -13.39
CA LEU A 191 14.21 -11.71 -12.75
C LEU A 191 15.46 -11.79 -13.66
N GLU A 192 15.66 -12.89 -14.35
CA GLU A 192 16.74 -13.04 -15.33
C GLU A 192 16.56 -12.08 -16.50
N TYR A 193 15.32 -11.92 -16.99
CA TYR A 193 15.02 -10.93 -18.02
C TYR A 193 15.28 -9.49 -17.55
N VAL A 194 14.88 -9.14 -16.33
CA VAL A 194 15.15 -7.79 -15.76
C VAL A 194 16.66 -7.59 -15.61
N ASP A 195 17.40 -8.56 -15.12
CA ASP A 195 18.88 -8.51 -14.99
C ASP A 195 19.55 -8.25 -16.36
N GLU A 196 19.14 -8.99 -17.40
CA GLU A 196 19.63 -8.80 -18.75
C GLU A 196 19.27 -7.43 -19.33
N LEU A 197 18.01 -7.04 -19.19
CA LEU A 197 17.53 -5.73 -19.65
C LEU A 197 18.30 -4.60 -18.98
N MET A 198 18.43 -4.63 -17.65
CA MET A 198 19.09 -3.56 -16.91
C MET A 198 20.60 -3.51 -17.18
N ARG A 199 21.25 -4.65 -17.40
CA ARG A 199 22.64 -4.66 -17.89
C ARG A 199 22.76 -4.02 -19.28
N SER A 200 21.78 -4.24 -20.15
CA SER A 200 21.79 -3.60 -21.48
C SER A 200 21.59 -2.09 -21.43
N LEU A 201 21.00 -1.57 -20.36
CA LEU A 201 20.80 -0.13 -20.12
C LEU A 201 21.92 0.51 -19.31
N ALA A 202 22.82 -0.29 -18.73
CA ALA A 202 23.95 0.21 -17.96
C ALA A 202 24.81 1.16 -18.82
N GLY A 203 25.20 2.30 -18.27
CA GLY A 203 25.96 3.33 -18.97
C GLY A 203 25.18 4.11 -20.05
N GLN A 204 23.88 3.85 -20.21
CA GLN A 204 23.05 4.59 -21.16
C GLN A 204 22.29 5.74 -20.49
N LEU A 205 22.22 6.87 -21.16
CA LEU A 205 21.35 7.98 -20.74
C LEU A 205 19.87 7.65 -21.06
N PRO A 206 18.92 8.17 -20.26
CA PRO A 206 17.50 7.98 -20.53
C PRO A 206 17.10 8.64 -21.87
N VAL A 207 16.16 8.00 -22.55
CA VAL A 207 15.57 8.54 -23.79
C VAL A 207 14.61 9.69 -23.47
N GLN A 208 13.98 9.64 -22.30
CA GLN A 208 13.05 10.66 -21.83
C GLN A 208 13.42 11.12 -20.42
N MET A 209 13.43 12.45 -20.25
CA MET A 209 13.61 13.12 -18.95
C MET A 209 12.27 13.71 -18.47
N PRO A 210 12.09 14.01 -17.17
CA PRO A 210 10.84 14.53 -16.62
C PRO A 210 10.30 15.80 -17.29
N GLY A 211 11.19 16.72 -17.66
CA GLY A 211 10.82 17.96 -18.33
C GLY A 211 9.94 18.91 -17.48
N TYR A 212 9.39 19.96 -18.11
CA TYR A 212 8.58 21.01 -17.45
C TYR A 212 7.19 20.53 -16.98
N ARG A 213 6.70 19.39 -17.47
CA ARG A 213 5.37 18.86 -17.13
C ARG A 213 5.20 18.49 -15.65
N LEU A 214 6.29 18.41 -14.90
CA LEU A 214 6.25 18.21 -13.43
C LEU A 214 5.47 19.33 -12.71
N ALA A 215 5.54 20.57 -13.19
CA ALA A 215 4.83 21.71 -12.60
C ALA A 215 3.29 21.59 -12.70
N GLU A 216 2.79 20.75 -13.62
CA GLU A 216 1.35 20.51 -13.81
C GLU A 216 0.76 19.62 -12.68
N TYR A 217 1.59 18.87 -11.97
CA TYR A 217 1.16 17.97 -10.89
C TYR A 217 1.05 18.70 -9.55
N ASN A 218 0.00 19.50 -9.38
CA ASN A 218 -0.30 20.20 -8.13
C ASN A 218 -1.32 19.43 -7.28
N CYS A 219 -0.97 18.18 -6.88
CA CYS A 219 -1.82 17.33 -6.04
C CYS A 219 -1.94 17.84 -4.59
N LEU A 220 -1.07 18.75 -4.17
CA LEU A 220 -0.98 19.21 -2.76
C LEU A 220 -1.87 20.41 -2.42
N ASN A 221 -2.56 21.02 -3.39
CA ASN A 221 -3.40 22.20 -3.14
C ASN A 221 -4.78 21.85 -2.58
N ILE A 222 -4.84 20.88 -1.67
CA ILE A 222 -6.06 20.50 -0.94
C ILE A 222 -5.81 20.59 0.57
N LYS A 223 -6.88 20.77 1.35
CA LYS A 223 -6.81 20.69 2.81
C LYS A 223 -6.55 19.25 3.24
N LEU A 224 -5.76 19.06 4.30
CA LEU A 224 -5.53 17.75 4.92
C LEU A 224 -6.86 17.05 5.26
N LYS A 225 -7.85 17.77 5.80
CA LYS A 225 -9.19 17.25 6.05
C LYS A 225 -9.85 16.65 4.80
N THR A 226 -9.73 17.34 3.66
CA THR A 226 -10.30 16.88 2.38
C THR A 226 -9.55 15.66 1.85
N TYR A 227 -8.23 15.67 1.95
CA TYR A 227 -7.39 14.52 1.60
C TYR A 227 -7.80 13.27 2.38
N TYR A 228 -7.84 13.35 3.71
CA TYR A 228 -8.22 12.21 4.55
C TYR A 228 -9.68 11.77 4.35
N ALA A 229 -10.60 12.71 4.11
CA ALA A 229 -11.98 12.34 3.79
C ALA A 229 -12.08 11.53 2.49
N ARG A 230 -11.33 11.91 1.44
CA ARG A 230 -11.27 11.19 0.17
C ARG A 230 -10.60 9.81 0.34
N LYS A 231 -9.46 9.78 1.03
CA LYS A 231 -8.71 8.54 1.30
C LYS A 231 -9.56 7.54 2.09
N ARG A 232 -10.23 7.98 3.14
CA ARG A 232 -11.15 7.14 3.92
C ARG A 232 -12.31 6.62 3.09
N LYS A 233 -12.92 7.49 2.26
CA LYS A 233 -14.01 7.07 1.37
C LYS A 233 -13.56 5.97 0.42
N LEU A 234 -12.40 6.09 -0.21
CA LEU A 234 -11.84 5.07 -1.09
C LEU A 234 -11.74 3.70 -0.42
N TYR A 235 -11.38 3.65 0.87
CA TYR A 235 -11.29 2.40 1.63
C TYR A 235 -12.60 1.94 2.28
N ALA A 236 -13.62 2.82 2.42
CA ALA A 236 -14.87 2.52 3.12
C ALA A 236 -16.00 2.02 2.21
N ASP A 237 -15.96 2.27 0.92
CA ASP A 237 -17.11 2.09 0.01
C ASP A 237 -17.49 0.61 -0.27
N THR A 238 -16.99 -0.34 0.51
CA THR A 238 -17.01 -1.75 0.11
C THR A 238 -17.79 -2.69 1.02
N TYR A 239 -18.49 -2.23 2.06
CA TYR A 239 -19.08 -3.13 3.08
C TYR A 239 -20.62 -3.25 3.03
N PRO A 240 -21.18 -4.47 2.90
CA PRO A 240 -22.63 -4.73 2.98
C PRO A 240 -23.13 -5.01 4.40
N ASP A 241 -24.44 -4.79 4.61
CA ASP A 241 -25.14 -4.84 5.91
C ASP A 241 -25.58 -6.25 6.40
N PHE A 242 -24.86 -7.35 6.12
CA PHE A 242 -25.46 -8.67 6.19
C PHE A 242 -24.77 -9.73 7.04
N TYR A 243 -24.60 -9.48 8.33
CA TYR A 243 -24.00 -10.52 9.20
C TYR A 243 -24.89 -10.95 10.38
N ASP A 244 -26.18 -10.63 10.36
CA ASP A 244 -27.07 -10.85 11.50
C ASP A 244 -27.11 -12.31 11.95
N THR A 245 -27.23 -13.23 11.01
CA THR A 245 -27.27 -14.67 11.32
C THR A 245 -25.93 -15.14 11.89
N ASP A 246 -24.83 -14.73 11.27
CA ASP A 246 -23.49 -15.10 11.71
C ASP A 246 -23.17 -14.45 13.06
N LEU A 247 -23.55 -13.18 13.27
CA LEU A 247 -23.36 -12.48 14.54
C LEU A 247 -24.18 -13.11 15.67
N ARG A 248 -25.43 -13.52 15.40
CA ARG A 248 -26.26 -14.23 16.37
C ARG A 248 -25.70 -15.61 16.73
N GLN A 249 -25.07 -16.29 15.78
CA GLN A 249 -24.38 -17.55 16.02
C GLN A 249 -23.08 -17.34 16.82
N LEU A 250 -22.34 -16.27 16.50
CA LEU A 250 -21.06 -15.94 17.13
C LEU A 250 -21.24 -15.42 18.56
N PHE A 251 -22.34 -14.70 18.83
CA PHE A 251 -22.66 -14.04 20.08
C PHE A 251 -24.03 -14.53 20.61
N ALA A 252 -24.08 -15.80 20.95
CA ALA A 252 -25.33 -16.51 21.32
C ALA A 252 -25.65 -16.49 22.81
N ALA A 253 -24.91 -15.76 23.65
CA ALA A 253 -25.16 -15.71 25.08
C ALA A 253 -26.49 -14.99 25.39
N PRO A 254 -27.32 -15.52 26.32
CA PRO A 254 -28.56 -14.88 26.70
C PRO A 254 -28.35 -13.65 27.58
N ALA A 255 -27.20 -13.56 28.27
CA ALA A 255 -26.78 -12.46 29.13
C ALA A 255 -25.24 -12.46 29.24
N GLY A 256 -24.66 -11.38 29.77
CA GLY A 256 -23.22 -11.22 29.96
C GLY A 256 -22.71 -9.91 29.38
N LEU A 257 -21.43 -9.86 29.01
CA LEU A 257 -20.83 -8.67 28.40
C LEU A 257 -21.48 -8.40 27.05
N LYS A 258 -21.88 -7.16 26.78
CA LYS A 258 -22.37 -6.76 25.45
C LYS A 258 -21.33 -7.03 24.36
N ALA A 259 -21.73 -7.67 23.27
CA ALA A 259 -20.84 -8.06 22.18
C ALA A 259 -20.13 -6.85 21.57
N GLY A 260 -20.81 -5.70 21.43
CA GLY A 260 -20.18 -4.46 20.97
C GLY A 260 -19.09 -3.96 21.94
N SER A 261 -19.31 -4.06 23.25
CA SER A 261 -18.30 -3.70 24.26
C SER A 261 -17.11 -4.67 24.23
N TYR A 262 -17.38 -5.97 24.08
CA TYR A 262 -16.35 -6.98 23.91
C TYR A 262 -15.45 -6.68 22.69
N LEU A 263 -16.04 -6.40 21.53
CA LEU A 263 -15.30 -6.08 20.30
C LEU A 263 -14.48 -4.78 20.46
N ARG A 264 -15.03 -3.75 21.13
CA ARG A 264 -14.30 -2.49 21.42
C ARG A 264 -13.06 -2.74 22.28
N LEU A 265 -13.20 -3.50 23.36
CA LEU A 265 -12.09 -3.82 24.26
C LEU A 265 -10.96 -4.58 23.55
N ARG A 266 -11.30 -5.46 22.62
CA ARG A 266 -10.35 -6.31 21.91
C ARG A 266 -9.96 -5.79 20.52
N ARG A 267 -10.48 -4.62 20.14
CA ARG A 267 -10.32 -4.04 18.80
C ARG A 267 -8.89 -4.09 18.27
N ARG A 268 -7.93 -3.59 19.04
CA ARG A 268 -6.53 -3.55 18.63
C ARG A 268 -5.95 -4.95 18.41
N ARG A 269 -6.30 -5.90 19.27
CA ARG A 269 -5.82 -7.29 19.17
C ARG A 269 -6.41 -7.98 17.94
N LEU A 270 -7.72 -7.84 17.73
CA LEU A 270 -8.43 -8.41 16.58
C LEU A 270 -7.91 -7.82 15.27
N LEU A 271 -7.76 -6.50 15.20
CA LEU A 271 -7.22 -5.81 14.04
C LEU A 271 -5.84 -6.36 13.65
N ASN A 272 -4.91 -6.45 14.62
CA ASN A 272 -3.57 -6.95 14.36
C ASN A 272 -3.58 -8.42 13.93
N ALA A 273 -4.39 -9.27 14.58
CA ALA A 273 -4.48 -10.68 14.24
C ALA A 273 -5.04 -10.91 12.83
N VAL A 274 -6.07 -10.17 12.44
CA VAL A 274 -6.68 -10.27 11.10
C VAL A 274 -5.71 -9.76 10.04
N CYS A 275 -5.14 -8.56 10.22
CA CYS A 275 -4.22 -7.97 9.24
C CYS A 275 -2.95 -8.81 9.05
N LEU A 276 -2.46 -9.48 10.11
CA LEU A 276 -1.29 -10.37 10.03
C LEU A 276 -1.45 -11.48 8.99
N TRP A 277 -2.67 -12.03 8.85
CA TRP A 277 -2.93 -13.18 7.98
C TRP A 277 -3.60 -12.81 6.66
N THR A 278 -4.27 -11.65 6.60
CA THR A 278 -4.97 -11.20 5.40
C THR A 278 -4.17 -10.21 4.58
N ASN A 279 -3.18 -9.57 5.17
CA ASN A 279 -2.44 -8.43 4.62
C ASN A 279 -3.34 -7.22 4.23
N GLU A 280 -4.59 -7.22 4.70
CA GLU A 280 -5.52 -6.13 4.38
C GLU A 280 -5.13 -4.85 5.15
N LYS A 281 -5.38 -3.68 4.55
CA LYS A 281 -5.13 -2.38 5.16
C LYS A 281 -5.87 -2.24 6.50
N LYS A 282 -5.15 -1.84 7.54
CA LYS A 282 -5.71 -1.71 8.91
C LYS A 282 -6.95 -0.85 8.97
N TYR A 283 -6.99 0.23 8.19
CA TYR A 283 -8.16 1.09 8.14
C TYR A 283 -9.40 0.33 7.66
N ARG A 284 -9.29 -0.47 6.59
CA ARG A 284 -10.40 -1.24 6.04
C ARG A 284 -10.93 -2.27 7.04
N VAL A 285 -10.04 -3.04 7.67
CA VAL A 285 -10.45 -4.01 8.72
C VAL A 285 -11.08 -3.29 9.92
N ASN A 286 -10.58 -2.09 10.27
CA ASN A 286 -11.15 -1.28 11.33
C ASN A 286 -12.55 -0.77 11.02
N GLU A 287 -12.83 -0.37 9.77
CA GLU A 287 -14.18 0.01 9.32
C GLU A 287 -15.14 -1.18 9.40
N LEU A 288 -14.72 -2.37 8.95
CA LEU A 288 -15.49 -3.59 9.12
C LEU A 288 -15.82 -3.85 10.60
N LEU A 289 -14.82 -3.77 11.48
CA LEU A 289 -15.01 -3.92 12.94
C LEU A 289 -16.00 -2.89 13.50
N THR A 290 -15.93 -1.62 13.04
CA THR A 290 -16.87 -0.58 13.47
C THR A 290 -18.31 -0.96 13.14
N ARG A 291 -18.56 -1.39 11.91
CA ARG A 291 -19.89 -1.82 11.46
C ARG A 291 -20.39 -3.07 12.20
N LEU A 292 -19.52 -4.04 12.46
CA LEU A 292 -19.88 -5.22 13.26
C LEU A 292 -20.23 -4.83 14.70
N ILE A 293 -19.51 -3.88 15.30
CA ILE A 293 -19.80 -3.35 16.64
C ILE A 293 -21.17 -2.68 16.67
N GLU A 294 -21.44 -1.75 15.75
CA GLU A 294 -22.72 -1.05 15.63
C GLU A 294 -23.88 -2.03 15.45
N ARG A 295 -23.64 -3.06 14.61
CA ARG A 295 -24.67 -4.08 14.38
C ARG A 295 -24.91 -4.96 15.59
N CYS A 296 -23.88 -5.38 16.32
CA CYS A 296 -23.99 -6.11 17.58
C CYS A 296 -24.77 -5.31 18.63
N ASP A 297 -24.51 -4.00 18.74
CA ASP A 297 -25.24 -3.12 19.66
C ASP A 297 -26.71 -3.03 19.28
N HIS A 298 -27.02 -2.85 17.98
CA HIS A 298 -28.39 -2.79 17.48
C HIS A 298 -29.16 -4.10 17.72
N LEU A 299 -28.50 -5.24 17.56
CA LEU A 299 -29.09 -6.55 17.77
C LEU A 299 -29.16 -6.98 19.26
N GLY A 300 -28.57 -6.20 20.17
CA GLY A 300 -28.53 -6.48 21.57
C GLY A 300 -27.80 -7.78 21.94
N LEU A 301 -26.74 -8.12 21.23
CA LEU A 301 -26.02 -9.38 21.40
C LEU A 301 -25.06 -9.36 22.59
N HIS A 302 -24.85 -10.54 23.20
CA HIS A 302 -24.00 -10.74 24.36
C HIS A 302 -23.00 -11.87 24.15
N VAL A 303 -21.90 -11.82 24.90
CA VAL A 303 -20.82 -12.82 24.93
C VAL A 303 -20.87 -13.53 26.29
N HIS A 304 -20.55 -14.82 26.29
CA HIS A 304 -20.26 -15.52 27.54
C HIS A 304 -18.95 -14.98 28.14
N ASP A 305 -18.97 -14.61 29.42
CA ASP A 305 -17.84 -13.94 30.07
C ASP A 305 -16.56 -14.81 30.13
N ASP A 306 -16.69 -16.13 30.13
CA ASP A 306 -15.61 -17.11 30.30
C ASP A 306 -15.38 -18.03 29.10
N ASP A 307 -15.71 -17.64 27.86
CA ASP A 307 -15.37 -18.44 26.68
C ASP A 307 -13.93 -18.18 26.18
N PRO A 308 -12.96 -19.06 26.52
CA PRO A 308 -11.57 -18.86 26.16
C PRO A 308 -11.33 -18.91 24.63
N GLN A 309 -12.30 -19.45 23.87
CA GLN A 309 -12.21 -19.57 22.40
C GLN A 309 -12.89 -18.40 21.67
N GLN A 310 -13.54 -17.50 22.37
CA GLN A 310 -14.30 -16.42 21.73
C GLN A 310 -13.43 -15.51 20.88
N ASP A 311 -12.24 -15.12 21.34
CA ASP A 311 -11.29 -14.32 20.57
C ASP A 311 -10.89 -15.04 19.28
N PHE A 312 -10.69 -16.36 19.34
CA PHE A 312 -10.36 -17.17 18.18
C PHE A 312 -11.52 -17.23 17.18
N ARG A 313 -12.75 -17.48 17.63
CA ARG A 313 -13.94 -17.52 16.77
C ARG A 313 -14.18 -16.19 16.07
N VAL A 314 -14.06 -15.09 16.83
CA VAL A 314 -14.21 -13.73 16.28
C VAL A 314 -13.12 -13.43 15.26
N SER A 315 -11.87 -13.73 15.58
CA SER A 315 -10.74 -13.53 14.63
C SER A 315 -10.92 -14.36 13.37
N ALA A 316 -11.30 -15.63 13.49
CA ALA A 316 -11.57 -16.52 12.35
C ALA A 316 -12.73 -16.00 11.49
N PHE A 317 -13.80 -15.54 12.11
CA PHE A 317 -14.95 -14.95 11.41
C PHE A 317 -14.55 -13.71 10.62
N ILE A 318 -13.88 -12.74 11.25
CA ILE A 318 -13.45 -11.50 10.59
C ILE A 318 -12.43 -11.81 9.48
N THR A 319 -11.48 -12.71 9.73
CA THR A 319 -10.51 -13.15 8.70
C THR A 319 -11.25 -13.75 7.50
N THR A 320 -12.27 -14.60 7.74
CA THR A 320 -13.08 -15.19 6.65
C THR A 320 -13.81 -14.12 5.84
N LEU A 321 -14.36 -13.09 6.49
CA LEU A 321 -15.02 -11.99 5.79
C LEU A 321 -14.05 -11.21 4.92
N VAL A 322 -12.88 -10.86 5.46
CA VAL A 322 -11.83 -10.13 4.74
C VAL A 322 -11.31 -10.97 3.57
N MET A 323 -11.03 -12.25 3.77
CA MET A 323 -10.57 -13.13 2.68
C MET A 323 -11.64 -13.32 1.61
N ASN A 324 -12.92 -13.48 1.97
CA ASN A 324 -13.99 -13.53 0.99
C ASN A 324 -14.03 -12.24 0.16
N TYR A 325 -13.87 -11.09 0.80
CA TYR A 325 -13.81 -9.81 0.10
C TYR A 325 -12.63 -9.73 -0.86
N LEU A 326 -11.42 -10.05 -0.42
CA LEU A 326 -10.21 -10.05 -1.25
C LEU A 326 -10.35 -10.95 -2.49
N PHE A 327 -10.98 -12.12 -2.35
CA PHE A 327 -11.11 -13.08 -3.46
C PHE A 327 -12.32 -12.87 -4.35
N THR A 328 -13.40 -12.29 -3.84
CA THR A 328 -14.67 -12.19 -4.56
C THR A 328 -15.10 -10.75 -4.83
N GLY A 329 -14.46 -9.77 -4.21
CA GLY A 329 -14.92 -8.38 -4.15
C GLY A 329 -16.22 -8.22 -3.35
N LYS A 330 -16.61 -9.25 -2.58
CA LYS A 330 -17.85 -9.26 -1.78
C LYS A 330 -17.58 -9.93 -0.43
N PHE A 331 -18.09 -9.35 0.65
CA PHE A 331 -18.01 -9.96 1.99
C PHE A 331 -18.96 -11.14 2.17
N LYS A 332 -19.91 -11.36 1.27
CA LYS A 332 -20.91 -12.42 1.35
C LYS A 332 -20.44 -13.69 0.63
N ARG A 333 -20.59 -14.86 1.27
CA ARG A 333 -20.56 -16.14 0.59
C ARG A 333 -21.64 -16.13 -0.51
N THR A 334 -21.26 -16.21 -1.76
CA THR A 334 -22.18 -16.69 -2.81
C THR A 334 -22.40 -18.18 -2.53
N LYS A 335 -23.64 -18.56 -2.20
CA LYS A 335 -24.08 -19.96 -2.21
C LYS A 335 -23.96 -20.51 -3.62
#